data_60705e3eea94141e3536d332c8b8becf
#
_entry.id   60705e3eea94141e3536d332c8b8becf
#
_cell.length_a   1.000
_cell.length_b   1.000
_cell.length_c   1.000
_cell.angle_alpha   90.00
_cell.angle_beta   90.00
_cell.angle_gamma   90.00
#
_symmetry.space_group_name_H-M   'P 1'
#
loop_
_entity.id
_entity.type
_entity.pdbx_description
1 polymer ?
#
loop_
_entity_poly.entity_id
_entity_poly.type
_entity_poly.pdbx_seq_one_letter_code
_entity_poly.pdbx_strand_id
1 'polypeptide(L)'
;MQEWFQNLFAATLGLGDLGITVGLVVSVIVKIVIILIPLILTVAYLTYFERKVIGFMQLRVGPNVTGPWGLIQPFADVFKLLFKEVTRPKLSNKALFYIGPIMSLAPSFAAWAVIPFNEEWVLTNINIGLLYILMITSLSVYGVIIAGWASNSKYSFLGAMRASAQSISYEIAMSAALVCVVMVSGSMNFSDIVAAQAKGIAGGSVFSWNWLPLFPIFIVYLISAVAETNRAPFDVAEGESEIVAGHHVEYSGFAFALFFLAEYIFMILIAALTSLMFLGGWLSPFPQSWGFIGTPSAFWMFVKMAAVLYWYLWIRATFPRYRYDQIMRLGWKVLIPIGFAYIVIVGVWMISPLNLWK
;
A
#
# COMPACT_ATOMS: atom_id res chain seq x y z
N MET A 1 18.27 10.59 -17.60
CA MET A 1 16.94 10.83 -18.21
C MET A 1 16.51 12.31 -18.08
N GLN A 2 16.57 12.91 -16.91
CA GLN A 2 16.16 14.30 -16.68
C GLN A 2 17.00 15.30 -17.51
N GLU A 3 18.33 15.20 -17.44
CA GLU A 3 19.27 16.03 -18.24
C GLU A 3 19.08 15.84 -19.75
N TRP A 4 18.78 14.63 -20.19
CA TRP A 4 18.52 14.35 -21.60
C TRP A 4 17.28 15.08 -22.11
N PHE A 5 16.18 15.08 -21.36
CA PHE A 5 14.98 15.86 -21.71
C PHE A 5 15.23 17.36 -21.65
N GLN A 6 15.94 17.87 -20.64
CA GLN A 6 16.30 19.29 -20.55
C GLN A 6 17.11 19.75 -21.75
N ASN A 7 18.15 18.98 -22.13
CA ASN A 7 19.00 19.30 -23.26
C ASN A 7 18.24 19.17 -24.60
N LEU A 8 17.39 18.18 -24.74
CA LEU A 8 16.56 17.99 -25.93
C LEU A 8 15.63 19.20 -26.14
N PHE A 9 14.89 19.61 -25.12
CA PHE A 9 13.94 20.73 -25.25
C PHE A 9 14.63 22.09 -25.31
N ALA A 10 15.76 22.28 -24.64
CA ALA A 10 16.55 23.50 -24.77
C ALA A 10 17.14 23.66 -26.19
N ALA A 11 17.62 22.56 -26.77
CA ALA A 11 18.23 22.55 -28.09
C ALA A 11 17.19 22.62 -29.24
N THR A 12 16.06 21.88 -29.13
CA THR A 12 15.10 21.75 -30.24
C THR A 12 14.11 22.92 -30.32
N LEU A 13 13.73 23.52 -29.19
CA LEU A 13 12.74 24.61 -29.18
C LEU A 13 13.37 26.02 -29.10
N GLY A 14 14.68 26.13 -28.90
CA GLY A 14 15.37 27.39 -28.84
C GLY A 14 14.86 28.37 -27.77
N LEU A 15 14.15 27.86 -26.75
CA LEU A 15 13.42 28.64 -25.75
C LEU A 15 14.27 28.98 -24.49
N GLY A 16 15.59 28.71 -24.51
CA GLY A 16 16.46 28.95 -23.37
C GLY A 16 15.94 28.39 -22.04
N ASP A 17 15.78 29.27 -21.04
CA ASP A 17 15.29 28.85 -19.70
C ASP A 17 13.88 28.22 -19.70
N LEU A 18 12.99 28.64 -20.60
CA LEU A 18 11.67 28.02 -20.79
C LEU A 18 11.79 26.61 -21.32
N GLY A 19 12.73 26.33 -22.23
CA GLY A 19 12.99 24.98 -22.73
C GLY A 19 13.47 24.03 -21.62
N ILE A 20 14.32 24.52 -20.70
CA ILE A 20 14.78 23.75 -19.53
C ILE A 20 13.62 23.43 -18.59
N THR A 21 12.76 24.40 -18.29
CA THR A 21 11.59 24.16 -17.40
C THR A 21 10.57 23.21 -18.01
N VAL A 22 10.27 23.32 -19.30
CA VAL A 22 9.40 22.39 -20.02
C VAL A 22 10.01 20.98 -20.04
N GLY A 23 11.31 20.85 -20.30
CA GLY A 23 12.03 19.58 -20.25
C GLY A 23 11.98 18.92 -18.87
N LEU A 24 12.07 19.70 -17.79
CA LEU A 24 11.89 19.27 -16.42
C LEU A 24 10.49 18.70 -16.20
N VAL A 25 9.45 19.45 -16.53
CA VAL A 25 8.04 19.02 -16.36
C VAL A 25 7.78 17.75 -17.14
N VAL A 26 8.20 17.67 -18.41
CA VAL A 26 8.03 16.47 -19.24
C VAL A 26 8.74 15.27 -18.62
N SER A 27 9.97 15.43 -18.12
CA SER A 27 10.73 14.34 -17.48
C SER A 27 10.01 13.81 -16.23
N VAL A 28 9.42 14.68 -15.42
CA VAL A 28 8.64 14.29 -14.23
C VAL A 28 7.37 13.55 -14.64
N ILE A 29 6.63 14.06 -15.62
CA ILE A 29 5.43 13.38 -16.15
C ILE A 29 5.77 11.98 -16.67
N VAL A 30 6.85 11.84 -17.43
CA VAL A 30 7.29 10.52 -17.96
C VAL A 30 7.63 9.57 -16.80
N LYS A 31 8.34 10.03 -15.77
CA LYS A 31 8.63 9.20 -14.58
C LYS A 31 7.36 8.77 -13.86
N ILE A 32 6.38 9.66 -13.70
CA ILE A 32 5.07 9.36 -13.10
C ILE A 32 4.37 8.28 -13.93
N VAL A 33 4.30 8.43 -15.25
CA VAL A 33 3.64 7.47 -16.15
C VAL A 33 4.32 6.09 -16.09
N ILE A 34 5.66 6.06 -16.03
CA ILE A 34 6.44 4.81 -15.90
C ILE A 34 6.10 4.06 -14.59
N ILE A 35 5.74 4.76 -13.52
CA ILE A 35 5.33 4.14 -12.26
C ILE A 35 3.85 3.75 -12.30
N LEU A 36 2.98 4.64 -12.76
CA LEU A 36 1.52 4.46 -12.71
C LEU A 36 1.03 3.36 -13.64
N ILE A 37 1.54 3.25 -14.86
CA ILE A 37 1.09 2.23 -15.82
C ILE A 37 1.34 0.81 -15.31
N PRO A 38 2.57 0.43 -14.88
CA PRO A 38 2.80 -0.89 -14.28
C PRO A 38 1.99 -1.12 -13.01
N LEU A 39 1.76 -0.07 -12.19
CA LEU A 39 0.96 -0.17 -10.98
C LEU A 39 -0.50 -0.53 -11.30
N ILE A 40 -1.14 0.16 -12.23
CA ILE A 40 -2.52 -0.13 -12.67
C ILE A 40 -2.60 -1.54 -13.29
N LEU A 41 -1.62 -1.94 -14.09
CA LEU A 41 -1.55 -3.30 -14.63
C LEU A 41 -1.39 -4.34 -13.53
N THR A 42 -0.58 -4.06 -12.52
CA THR A 42 -0.41 -4.94 -11.35
C THR A 42 -1.73 -5.09 -10.60
N VAL A 43 -2.50 -4.01 -10.40
CA VAL A 43 -3.85 -4.09 -9.80
C VAL A 43 -4.76 -4.98 -10.63
N ALA A 44 -4.81 -4.79 -11.94
CA ALA A 44 -5.64 -5.60 -12.82
C ALA A 44 -5.29 -7.10 -12.71
N TYR A 45 -4.01 -7.45 -12.78
CA TYR A 45 -3.57 -8.83 -12.64
C TYR A 45 -3.68 -9.37 -11.21
N LEU A 46 -3.56 -8.52 -10.19
CA LEU A 46 -3.75 -8.94 -8.80
C LEU A 46 -5.17 -9.45 -8.55
N THR A 47 -6.19 -8.82 -9.14
CA THR A 47 -7.58 -9.32 -9.07
C THR A 47 -7.73 -10.70 -9.73
N TYR A 48 -7.02 -10.96 -10.82
CA TYR A 48 -6.98 -12.26 -11.46
C TYR A 48 -6.28 -13.30 -10.58
N PHE A 49 -5.09 -12.99 -10.05
CA PHE A 49 -4.34 -13.87 -9.16
C PHE A 49 -5.14 -14.21 -7.91
N GLU A 50 -5.82 -13.23 -7.33
CA GLU A 50 -6.68 -13.45 -6.17
C GLU A 50 -7.75 -14.51 -6.46
N ARG A 51 -8.49 -14.36 -7.56
CA ARG A 51 -9.52 -15.34 -7.96
C ARG A 51 -8.94 -16.71 -8.27
N LYS A 52 -7.74 -16.78 -8.86
CA LYS A 52 -7.03 -18.05 -9.14
C LYS A 52 -6.55 -18.73 -7.86
N VAL A 53 -5.84 -18.00 -7.00
CA VAL A 53 -5.28 -18.55 -5.75
C VAL A 53 -6.40 -19.05 -4.84
N ILE A 54 -7.44 -18.23 -4.62
CA ILE A 54 -8.62 -18.65 -3.83
C ILE A 54 -9.32 -19.85 -4.48
N GLY A 55 -9.45 -19.84 -5.82
CA GLY A 55 -10.02 -20.96 -6.55
C GLY A 55 -9.26 -22.25 -6.28
N PHE A 56 -7.95 -22.28 -6.40
CA PHE A 56 -7.12 -23.45 -6.13
C PHE A 56 -7.19 -23.91 -4.67
N MET A 57 -7.21 -22.97 -3.72
CA MET A 57 -7.39 -23.31 -2.30
C MET A 57 -8.76 -23.94 -2.01
N GLN A 58 -9.77 -23.60 -2.80
CA GLN A 58 -11.13 -24.15 -2.73
C GLN A 58 -11.35 -25.35 -3.66
N LEU A 59 -10.28 -25.93 -4.23
CA LEU A 59 -10.34 -27.07 -5.18
C LEU A 59 -11.22 -26.79 -6.42
N ARG A 60 -11.27 -25.54 -6.86
CA ARG A 60 -11.97 -25.12 -8.09
C ARG A 60 -11.06 -24.35 -9.03
N VAL A 61 -11.37 -24.41 -10.32
CA VAL A 61 -10.64 -23.61 -11.31
C VAL A 61 -11.20 -22.19 -11.30
N GLY A 62 -10.33 -21.20 -11.03
CA GLY A 62 -10.69 -19.78 -11.14
C GLY A 62 -11.01 -19.36 -12.59
N PRO A 63 -11.02 -18.05 -12.92
CA PRO A 63 -11.30 -17.54 -14.28
C PRO A 63 -10.49 -18.28 -15.34
N ASN A 64 -11.16 -18.88 -16.35
CA ASN A 64 -10.51 -19.72 -17.36
C ASN A 64 -10.99 -19.48 -18.79
N VAL A 65 -12.16 -18.85 -18.98
CA VAL A 65 -12.84 -18.78 -20.26
C VAL A 65 -12.43 -17.57 -21.10
N THR A 66 -12.18 -16.42 -20.46
CA THR A 66 -11.91 -15.16 -21.16
C THR A 66 -10.44 -15.06 -21.55
N GLY A 67 -10.11 -15.38 -22.78
CA GLY A 67 -8.74 -15.45 -23.31
C GLY A 67 -7.95 -16.69 -22.82
N PRO A 68 -6.65 -16.81 -23.21
CA PRO A 68 -5.83 -17.92 -22.74
C PRO A 68 -5.76 -17.95 -21.22
N TRP A 69 -6.22 -19.05 -20.61
CA TRP A 69 -6.25 -19.26 -19.14
C TRP A 69 -6.98 -18.20 -18.33
N GLY A 70 -7.83 -17.37 -18.97
CA GLY A 70 -8.56 -16.29 -18.30
C GLY A 70 -7.77 -14.99 -18.11
N LEU A 71 -6.61 -14.81 -18.74
CA LEU A 71 -5.74 -13.64 -18.57
C LEU A 71 -6.38 -12.31 -19.01
N ILE A 72 -7.38 -12.35 -19.89
CA ILE A 72 -8.10 -11.15 -20.37
C ILE A 72 -9.24 -10.77 -19.44
N GLN A 73 -9.60 -11.61 -18.46
CA GLN A 73 -10.72 -11.35 -17.55
C GLN A 73 -10.63 -9.99 -16.82
N PRO A 74 -9.48 -9.54 -16.29
CA PRO A 74 -9.39 -8.23 -15.62
C PRO A 74 -9.77 -7.08 -16.55
N PHE A 75 -9.36 -7.13 -17.81
CA PHE A 75 -9.69 -6.09 -18.79
C PHE A 75 -11.18 -6.09 -19.12
N ALA A 76 -11.81 -7.26 -19.25
CA ALA A 76 -13.26 -7.37 -19.42
C ALA A 76 -14.02 -6.76 -18.24
N ASP A 77 -13.55 -6.99 -17.01
CA ASP A 77 -14.12 -6.40 -15.80
C ASP A 77 -13.97 -4.87 -15.78
N VAL A 78 -12.83 -4.33 -16.18
CA VAL A 78 -12.59 -2.89 -16.30
C VAL A 78 -13.50 -2.27 -17.37
N PHE A 79 -13.58 -2.85 -18.58
CA PHE A 79 -14.46 -2.35 -19.62
C PHE A 79 -15.93 -2.38 -19.21
N LYS A 80 -16.37 -3.45 -18.53
CA LYS A 80 -17.72 -3.52 -17.97
C LYS A 80 -18.02 -2.34 -17.03
N LEU A 81 -17.09 -2.01 -16.13
CA LEU A 81 -17.28 -0.91 -15.16
C LEU A 81 -17.20 0.46 -15.82
N LEU A 82 -16.38 0.64 -16.87
CA LEU A 82 -16.27 1.89 -17.63
C LEU A 82 -17.55 2.22 -18.39
N PHE A 83 -18.19 1.21 -19.02
CA PHE A 83 -19.41 1.43 -19.81
C PHE A 83 -20.70 1.31 -19.01
N LYS A 84 -20.62 0.87 -17.75
CA LYS A 84 -21.79 0.79 -16.88
C LYS A 84 -22.22 2.18 -16.43
N GLU A 85 -23.52 2.44 -16.47
CA GLU A 85 -24.12 3.70 -16.05
C GLU A 85 -23.81 4.00 -14.56
N VAL A 86 -23.41 5.24 -14.29
CA VAL A 86 -23.21 5.75 -12.93
C VAL A 86 -24.54 6.30 -12.42
N THR A 87 -25.24 5.49 -11.64
CA THR A 87 -26.49 5.90 -10.99
C THR A 87 -26.17 6.66 -9.70
N ARG A 88 -26.93 7.73 -9.47
CA ARG A 88 -26.79 8.57 -8.28
C ARG A 88 -28.13 8.69 -7.56
N PRO A 89 -28.23 8.52 -6.24
CA PRO A 89 -29.43 8.77 -5.48
C PRO A 89 -29.88 10.23 -5.63
N LYS A 90 -31.20 10.44 -5.81
CA LYS A 90 -31.76 11.79 -6.05
C LYS A 90 -31.47 12.79 -4.93
N LEU A 91 -31.43 12.32 -3.68
CA LEU A 91 -31.23 13.13 -2.49
C LEU A 91 -29.74 13.23 -2.08
N SER A 92 -28.81 12.67 -2.86
CA SER A 92 -27.36 12.76 -2.59
C SER A 92 -26.81 14.13 -3.01
N ASN A 93 -25.77 14.60 -2.29
CA ASN A 93 -25.02 15.79 -2.71
C ASN A 93 -24.14 15.47 -3.91
N LYS A 94 -24.40 16.12 -5.07
CA LYS A 94 -23.71 15.83 -6.33
C LYS A 94 -22.19 16.02 -6.25
N ALA A 95 -21.73 17.13 -5.68
CA ALA A 95 -20.31 17.44 -5.63
C ALA A 95 -19.55 16.46 -4.73
N LEU A 96 -20.02 16.26 -3.50
CA LEU A 96 -19.37 15.37 -2.54
C LEU A 96 -19.41 13.90 -2.97
N PHE A 97 -20.45 13.48 -3.69
CA PHE A 97 -20.59 12.12 -4.22
C PHE A 97 -19.45 11.77 -5.20
N TYR A 98 -19.01 12.71 -6.03
CA TYR A 98 -17.86 12.48 -6.94
C TYR A 98 -16.50 12.78 -6.29
N ILE A 99 -16.45 13.68 -5.30
CA ILE A 99 -15.22 13.98 -4.56
C ILE A 99 -14.77 12.77 -3.73
N GLY A 100 -15.70 12.01 -3.12
CA GLY A 100 -15.37 10.85 -2.29
C GLY A 100 -14.42 9.85 -2.96
N PRO A 101 -14.77 9.26 -4.11
CA PRO A 101 -13.89 8.34 -4.83
C PRO A 101 -12.55 8.96 -5.23
N ILE A 102 -12.52 10.23 -5.63
CA ILE A 102 -11.30 10.95 -6.01
C ILE A 102 -10.39 11.13 -4.79
N MET A 103 -10.96 11.49 -3.63
CA MET A 103 -10.22 11.65 -2.37
C MET A 103 -9.67 10.32 -1.82
N SER A 104 -10.26 9.19 -2.18
CA SER A 104 -9.70 7.88 -1.85
C SER A 104 -8.57 7.49 -2.81
N LEU A 105 -8.74 7.75 -4.11
CA LEU A 105 -7.80 7.32 -5.14
C LEU A 105 -6.57 8.23 -5.28
N ALA A 106 -6.73 9.55 -5.26
CA ALA A 106 -5.61 10.48 -5.48
C ALA A 106 -4.49 10.31 -4.45
N PRO A 107 -4.77 10.16 -3.13
CA PRO A 107 -3.74 9.86 -2.15
C PRO A 107 -3.04 8.53 -2.40
N SER A 108 -3.76 7.49 -2.82
CA SER A 108 -3.16 6.17 -3.08
C SER A 108 -2.10 6.22 -4.17
N PHE A 109 -2.31 7.02 -5.22
CA PHE A 109 -1.29 7.27 -6.24
C PHE A 109 -0.16 8.18 -5.74
N ALA A 110 -0.49 9.25 -5.00
CA ALA A 110 0.49 10.20 -4.50
C ALA A 110 1.54 9.55 -3.58
N ALA A 111 1.15 8.53 -2.81
CA ALA A 111 2.06 7.80 -1.93
C ALA A 111 3.24 7.15 -2.68
N TRP A 112 3.08 6.79 -3.95
CA TRP A 112 4.15 6.19 -4.76
C TRP A 112 5.27 7.14 -5.15
N ALA A 113 5.10 8.45 -4.93
CA ALA A 113 6.12 9.45 -5.25
C ALA A 113 7.41 9.28 -4.42
N VAL A 114 7.32 8.73 -3.22
CA VAL A 114 8.45 8.59 -2.28
C VAL A 114 8.95 7.14 -2.12
N ILE A 115 8.31 6.17 -2.77
CA ILE A 115 8.70 4.75 -2.71
C ILE A 115 9.91 4.51 -3.62
N PRO A 116 11.09 4.16 -3.08
CA PRO A 116 12.23 3.77 -3.88
C PRO A 116 12.12 2.30 -4.32
N PHE A 117 12.36 2.05 -5.59
CA PHE A 117 12.46 0.68 -6.14
C PHE A 117 13.89 0.15 -6.12
N ASN A 118 14.86 1.07 -6.14
CA ASN A 118 16.29 0.82 -6.03
C ASN A 118 16.96 2.11 -5.50
N GLU A 119 18.27 2.12 -5.26
CA GLU A 119 19.00 3.31 -4.80
C GLU A 119 18.78 4.53 -5.68
N GLU A 120 18.71 4.36 -7.01
CA GLU A 120 18.55 5.42 -7.99
C GLU A 120 17.10 5.64 -8.46
N TRP A 121 16.24 4.63 -8.31
CA TRP A 121 14.88 4.64 -8.85
C TRP A 121 13.86 5.09 -7.79
N VAL A 122 13.84 6.37 -7.56
CA VAL A 122 12.84 7.06 -6.75
C VAL A 122 12.38 8.31 -7.51
N LEU A 123 11.10 8.65 -7.43
CA LEU A 123 10.60 9.87 -8.05
C LEU A 123 11.08 11.09 -7.26
N THR A 124 10.94 11.03 -5.94
CA THR A 124 11.36 12.11 -5.04
C THR A 124 11.96 11.51 -3.76
N ASN A 125 13.24 11.76 -3.51
CA ASN A 125 13.91 11.32 -2.29
C ASN A 125 13.75 12.41 -1.22
N ILE A 126 12.90 12.18 -0.22
CA ILE A 126 12.58 13.12 0.84
C ILE A 126 13.01 12.53 2.19
N ASN A 127 13.69 13.33 3.03
CA ASN A 127 14.16 12.89 4.35
C ASN A 127 13.03 12.47 5.29
N ILE A 128 11.81 12.97 5.07
CA ILE A 128 10.60 12.65 5.85
C ILE A 128 9.63 11.77 5.04
N GLY A 129 10.14 10.88 4.18
CA GLY A 129 9.32 10.06 3.27
C GLY A 129 8.29 9.20 3.98
N LEU A 130 8.64 8.61 5.13
CA LEU A 130 7.71 7.82 5.92
C LEU A 130 6.54 8.66 6.47
N LEU A 131 6.82 9.85 7.00
CA LEU A 131 5.78 10.74 7.51
C LEU A 131 4.84 11.21 6.39
N TYR A 132 5.39 11.45 5.19
CA TYR A 132 4.59 11.77 4.00
C TYR A 132 3.60 10.65 3.67
N ILE A 133 4.02 9.39 3.69
CA ILE A 133 3.10 8.26 3.42
C ILE A 133 2.01 8.19 4.48
N LEU A 134 2.35 8.27 5.77
CA LEU A 134 1.35 8.24 6.86
C LEU A 134 0.34 9.39 6.73
N MET A 135 0.79 10.58 6.37
CA MET A 135 -0.12 11.70 6.12
C MET A 135 -1.07 11.43 4.94
N ILE A 136 -0.56 10.87 3.86
CA ILE A 136 -1.34 10.59 2.65
C ILE A 136 -2.33 9.43 2.88
N THR A 137 -1.95 8.39 3.62
CA THR A 137 -2.88 7.29 3.97
C THR A 137 -4.02 7.79 4.84
N SER A 138 -3.74 8.59 5.87
CA SER A 138 -4.78 9.24 6.69
C SER A 138 -5.74 10.09 5.86
N LEU A 139 -5.23 10.80 4.82
CA LEU A 139 -6.08 11.62 3.95
C LEU A 139 -7.10 10.78 3.16
N SER A 140 -6.76 9.56 2.78
CA SER A 140 -7.65 8.68 2.01
C SER A 140 -8.90 8.26 2.80
N VAL A 141 -8.82 8.17 4.12
CA VAL A 141 -9.94 7.82 5.00
C VAL A 141 -11.07 8.85 4.89
N TYR A 142 -10.73 10.13 4.70
CA TYR A 142 -11.74 11.17 4.46
C TYR A 142 -12.55 10.92 3.19
N GLY A 143 -11.97 10.31 2.16
CA GLY A 143 -12.68 9.90 0.96
C GLY A 143 -13.83 8.94 1.26
N VAL A 144 -13.60 7.96 2.13
CA VAL A 144 -14.61 6.99 2.60
C VAL A 144 -15.71 7.68 3.42
N ILE A 145 -15.33 8.59 4.34
CA ILE A 145 -16.29 9.34 5.18
C ILE A 145 -17.19 10.22 4.30
N ILE A 146 -16.59 10.99 3.39
CA ILE A 146 -17.32 11.87 2.48
C ILE A 146 -18.26 11.07 1.58
N ALA A 147 -17.81 9.94 1.05
CA ALA A 147 -18.64 9.09 0.21
C ALA A 147 -19.87 8.55 0.93
N GLY A 148 -19.70 8.03 2.14
CA GLY A 148 -20.81 7.53 2.94
C GLY A 148 -21.80 8.62 3.32
N TRP A 149 -21.31 9.80 3.67
CA TRP A 149 -22.17 10.95 4.01
C TRP A 149 -22.90 11.50 2.78
N ALA A 150 -22.21 11.67 1.66
CA ALA A 150 -22.77 12.21 0.42
C ALA A 150 -23.88 11.34 -0.18
N SER A 151 -23.83 10.03 0.05
CA SER A 151 -24.81 9.06 -0.45
C SER A 151 -26.20 9.23 0.16
N ASN A 152 -26.34 9.91 1.29
CA ASN A 152 -27.59 10.11 2.05
C ASN A 152 -28.37 8.79 2.29
N SER A 153 -27.65 7.71 2.54
CA SER A 153 -28.16 6.38 2.85
C SER A 153 -27.71 5.97 4.25
N LYS A 154 -28.60 5.38 5.06
CA LYS A 154 -28.29 4.94 6.41
C LYS A 154 -27.20 3.86 6.42
N TYR A 155 -27.27 2.92 5.50
CA TYR A 155 -26.28 1.82 5.41
C TYR A 155 -24.92 2.34 4.97
N SER A 156 -24.86 3.21 3.96
CA SER A 156 -23.64 3.82 3.49
C SER A 156 -22.95 4.66 4.58
N PHE A 157 -23.70 5.45 5.33
CA PHE A 157 -23.19 6.25 6.44
C PHE A 157 -22.64 5.36 7.58
N LEU A 158 -23.38 4.33 7.99
CA LEU A 158 -22.92 3.38 9.03
C LEU A 158 -21.65 2.62 8.58
N GLY A 159 -21.60 2.20 7.30
CA GLY A 159 -20.42 1.57 6.72
C GLY A 159 -19.19 2.48 6.74
N ALA A 160 -19.35 3.74 6.33
CA ALA A 160 -18.28 4.73 6.35
C ALA A 160 -17.76 5.01 7.77
N MET A 161 -18.65 5.13 8.76
CA MET A 161 -18.27 5.33 10.16
C MET A 161 -17.50 4.12 10.74
N ARG A 162 -17.91 2.90 10.41
CA ARG A 162 -17.19 1.68 10.82
C ARG A 162 -15.82 1.58 10.15
N ALA A 163 -15.74 1.83 8.83
CA ALA A 163 -14.50 1.82 8.08
C ALA A 163 -13.50 2.83 8.65
N SER A 164 -13.92 4.09 8.84
CA SER A 164 -13.04 5.13 9.37
C SER A 164 -12.57 4.86 10.79
N ALA A 165 -13.45 4.36 11.68
CA ALA A 165 -13.07 4.00 13.04
C ALA A 165 -12.04 2.84 13.04
N GLN A 166 -12.18 1.87 12.16
CA GLN A 166 -11.21 0.79 11.97
C GLN A 166 -9.87 1.35 11.49
N SER A 167 -9.84 2.05 10.35
CA SER A 167 -8.59 2.57 9.77
C SER A 167 -7.83 3.46 10.76
N ILE A 168 -8.48 4.43 11.41
CA ILE A 168 -7.83 5.30 12.40
C ILE A 168 -7.23 4.48 13.56
N SER A 169 -7.95 3.47 14.06
CA SER A 169 -7.47 2.66 15.19
C SER A 169 -6.24 1.83 14.82
N TYR A 170 -6.22 1.25 13.63
CA TYR A 170 -5.11 0.41 13.18
C TYR A 170 -3.94 1.22 12.63
N GLU A 171 -4.18 2.42 12.11
CA GLU A 171 -3.13 3.37 11.74
C GLU A 171 -2.27 3.76 12.94
N ILE A 172 -2.86 3.96 14.14
CA ILE A 172 -2.10 4.22 15.37
C ILE A 172 -1.18 3.03 15.72
N ALA A 173 -1.69 1.81 15.64
CA ALA A 173 -0.89 0.61 15.93
C ALA A 173 0.23 0.39 14.90
N MET A 174 -0.08 0.61 13.62
CA MET A 174 0.88 0.54 12.52
C MET A 174 1.97 1.60 12.65
N SER A 175 1.59 2.85 12.96
CA SER A 175 2.53 3.94 13.19
C SER A 175 3.46 3.67 14.35
N ALA A 176 2.97 3.10 15.47
CA ALA A 176 3.81 2.70 16.59
C ALA A 176 4.87 1.65 16.18
N ALA A 177 4.49 0.71 15.31
CA ALA A 177 5.43 -0.27 14.77
C ALA A 177 6.49 0.38 13.87
N LEU A 178 6.09 1.32 13.03
CA LEU A 178 7.01 2.04 12.14
C LEU A 178 7.96 2.96 12.91
N VAL A 179 7.51 3.57 14.01
CA VAL A 179 8.39 4.35 14.92
C VAL A 179 9.53 3.47 15.46
N CYS A 180 9.28 2.22 15.83
CA CYS A 180 10.35 1.31 16.26
C CYS A 180 11.42 1.12 15.17
N VAL A 181 11.02 1.00 13.91
CA VAL A 181 11.96 0.90 12.77
C VAL A 181 12.75 2.19 12.58
N VAL A 182 12.08 3.35 12.66
CA VAL A 182 12.73 4.67 12.58
C VAL A 182 13.74 4.87 13.71
N MET A 183 13.42 4.46 14.93
CA MET A 183 14.37 4.52 16.06
C MET A 183 15.64 3.74 15.76
N VAL A 184 15.50 2.52 15.24
CA VAL A 184 16.62 1.64 14.92
C VAL A 184 17.47 2.16 13.76
N SER A 185 16.83 2.67 12.70
CA SER A 185 17.52 3.18 11.51
C SER A 185 18.07 4.60 11.67
N GLY A 186 17.51 5.40 12.60
CA GLY A 186 17.89 6.80 12.83
C GLY A 186 17.44 7.76 11.72
N SER A 187 16.65 7.33 10.75
CA SER A 187 16.17 8.14 9.61
C SER A 187 14.72 7.79 9.26
N MET A 188 14.00 8.78 8.70
CA MET A 188 12.66 8.58 8.10
C MET A 188 12.72 8.45 6.57
N ASN A 189 13.92 8.50 5.99
CA ASN A 189 14.14 8.30 4.57
C ASN A 189 14.22 6.80 4.26
N PHE A 190 13.47 6.34 3.28
CA PHE A 190 13.41 4.92 2.91
C PHE A 190 14.75 4.37 2.43
N SER A 191 15.54 5.15 1.70
CA SER A 191 16.85 4.74 1.22
C SER A 191 17.81 4.50 2.39
N ASP A 192 17.81 5.38 3.39
CA ASP A 192 18.63 5.25 4.58
C ASP A 192 18.21 4.05 5.45
N ILE A 193 16.88 3.82 5.58
CA ILE A 193 16.35 2.67 6.31
C ILE A 193 16.82 1.35 5.69
N VAL A 194 16.80 1.25 4.36
CA VAL A 194 17.30 0.05 3.66
C VAL A 194 18.82 -0.06 3.79
N ALA A 195 19.55 1.05 3.70
CA ALA A 195 21.00 1.07 3.90
C ALA A 195 21.41 0.65 5.33
N ALA A 196 20.63 1.06 6.35
CA ALA A 196 20.82 0.62 7.73
C ALA A 196 20.66 -0.90 7.88
N GLN A 197 19.66 -1.49 7.21
CA GLN A 197 19.46 -2.94 7.21
C GLN A 197 20.59 -3.71 6.50
N ALA A 198 21.27 -3.09 5.53
CA ALA A 198 22.42 -3.70 4.85
C ALA A 198 23.63 -3.84 5.78
N LYS A 199 23.79 -2.94 6.76
CA LYS A 199 24.91 -2.93 7.73
C LYS A 199 24.68 -3.85 8.94
N GLY A 200 23.46 -4.36 9.14
CA GLY A 200 23.02 -5.06 10.34
C GLY A 200 23.85 -6.26 10.77
N ILE A 201 23.43 -6.95 11.82
CA ILE A 201 24.11 -7.91 12.69
C ILE A 201 24.90 -9.02 11.97
N ALA A 202 24.49 -9.43 10.77
CA ALA A 202 25.04 -10.59 10.07
C ALA A 202 25.59 -10.26 8.67
N GLY A 203 26.09 -9.04 8.46
CA GLY A 203 26.79 -8.68 7.22
C GLY A 203 25.95 -8.77 5.95
N GLY A 204 24.70 -8.27 5.97
CA GLY A 204 23.84 -8.21 4.80
C GLY A 204 23.03 -9.49 4.52
N SER A 205 22.96 -10.43 5.46
CA SER A 205 22.09 -11.62 5.33
C SER A 205 20.64 -11.31 5.71
N VAL A 206 19.72 -12.21 5.36
CA VAL A 206 18.27 -12.13 5.72
C VAL A 206 18.05 -11.93 7.22
N PHE A 207 18.95 -12.44 8.06
CA PHE A 207 18.88 -12.33 9.51
C PHE A 207 19.29 -10.95 10.05
N SER A 208 19.90 -10.09 9.25
CA SER A 208 20.21 -8.70 9.63
C SER A 208 19.06 -7.72 9.42
N TRP A 209 18.04 -8.13 8.70
CA TRP A 209 16.89 -7.28 8.41
C TRP A 209 16.00 -7.08 9.65
N ASN A 210 15.27 -5.98 9.69
CA ASN A 210 14.48 -5.56 10.83
C ASN A 210 13.38 -6.56 11.25
N TRP A 211 12.95 -7.47 10.36
CA TRP A 211 11.91 -8.45 10.69
C TRP A 211 12.29 -9.39 11.84
N LEU A 212 13.56 -9.76 11.97
CA LEU A 212 14.02 -10.69 13.02
C LEU A 212 14.23 -9.97 14.37
N PRO A 213 15.06 -8.89 14.46
CA PRO A 213 15.26 -8.18 15.73
C PRO A 213 13.97 -7.56 16.27
N LEU A 214 13.07 -7.12 15.38
CA LEU A 214 11.80 -6.49 15.73
C LEU A 214 10.61 -7.43 15.53
N PHE A 215 10.79 -8.75 15.64
CA PHE A 215 9.79 -9.75 15.29
C PHE A 215 8.40 -9.53 15.91
N PRO A 216 8.24 -9.24 17.23
CA PRO A 216 6.91 -9.02 17.80
C PRO A 216 6.21 -7.80 17.20
N ILE A 217 6.94 -6.72 16.97
CA ILE A 217 6.36 -5.51 16.38
C ILE A 217 6.10 -5.67 14.89
N PHE A 218 6.87 -6.52 14.20
CA PHE A 218 6.61 -6.91 12.82
C PHE A 218 5.25 -7.62 12.68
N ILE A 219 4.89 -8.51 13.63
CA ILE A 219 3.56 -9.15 13.66
C ILE A 219 2.47 -8.11 13.90
N VAL A 220 2.66 -7.17 14.84
CA VAL A 220 1.72 -6.07 15.09
C VAL A 220 1.52 -5.25 13.81
N TYR A 221 2.61 -4.92 13.11
CA TYR A 221 2.56 -4.23 11.84
C TYR A 221 1.77 -5.00 10.78
N LEU A 222 2.05 -6.29 10.59
CA LEU A 222 1.36 -7.11 9.59
C LEU A 222 -0.15 -7.21 9.85
N ILE A 223 -0.56 -7.42 11.10
CA ILE A 223 -1.99 -7.47 11.46
C ILE A 223 -2.65 -6.11 11.21
N SER A 224 -2.01 -5.02 11.63
CA SER A 224 -2.51 -3.65 11.42
C SER A 224 -2.59 -3.30 9.95
N ALA A 225 -1.63 -3.75 9.15
CA ALA A 225 -1.58 -3.53 7.70
C ALA A 225 -2.75 -4.19 6.96
N VAL A 226 -3.13 -5.43 7.34
CA VAL A 226 -4.33 -6.09 6.77
C VAL A 226 -5.61 -5.36 7.18
N ALA A 227 -5.68 -4.89 8.42
CA ALA A 227 -6.85 -4.17 8.92
C ALA A 227 -6.99 -2.77 8.30
N GLU A 228 -5.87 -2.09 8.02
CA GLU A 228 -5.81 -0.79 7.35
C GLU A 228 -6.34 -0.85 5.91
N THR A 229 -6.05 -1.95 5.19
CA THR A 229 -6.56 -2.17 3.83
C THR A 229 -8.01 -2.66 3.78
N ASN A 230 -8.71 -2.73 4.92
CA ASN A 230 -10.09 -3.23 5.03
C ASN A 230 -10.31 -4.61 4.38
N ARG A 231 -9.26 -5.44 4.29
CA ARG A 231 -9.34 -6.78 3.69
C ARG A 231 -9.69 -7.85 4.71
N ALA A 232 -10.36 -8.90 4.25
CA ALA A 232 -10.64 -10.05 5.09
C ALA A 232 -9.34 -10.60 5.73
N PRO A 233 -9.35 -10.91 7.04
CA PRO A 233 -10.51 -11.13 7.93
C PRO A 233 -11.13 -9.86 8.57
N PHE A 234 -10.57 -8.66 8.33
CA PHE A 234 -10.99 -7.38 8.91
C PHE A 234 -11.93 -6.58 7.98
N ASP A 235 -12.60 -7.24 7.05
CA ASP A 235 -13.51 -6.66 6.07
C ASP A 235 -14.91 -6.38 6.69
N VAL A 236 -14.95 -5.46 7.64
CA VAL A 236 -16.21 -5.01 8.27
C VAL A 236 -16.77 -3.77 7.58
N ALA A 237 -15.93 -3.05 6.87
CA ALA A 237 -16.32 -1.89 6.08
C ALA A 237 -17.26 -2.25 4.93
N GLU A 238 -17.03 -3.41 4.29
CA GLU A 238 -17.81 -3.92 3.17
C GLU A 238 -18.83 -4.99 3.57
N GLY A 239 -18.81 -5.46 4.80
CA GLY A 239 -19.56 -6.59 5.34
C GLY A 239 -20.90 -6.89 4.67
N GLU A 240 -20.90 -7.58 3.52
CA GLU A 240 -22.10 -7.86 2.71
C GLU A 240 -23.25 -8.49 3.53
N SER A 241 -22.89 -9.30 4.53
CA SER A 241 -23.86 -9.95 5.41
C SER A 241 -24.45 -9.04 6.49
N GLU A 242 -23.81 -7.88 6.80
CA GLU A 242 -24.23 -6.97 7.87
C GLU A 242 -24.78 -5.64 7.33
N ILE A 243 -24.13 -5.03 6.34
CA ILE A 243 -24.39 -3.66 5.88
C ILE A 243 -24.53 -3.58 4.35
N VAL A 244 -24.91 -4.66 3.69
CA VAL A 244 -25.09 -4.80 2.24
C VAL A 244 -23.78 -4.65 1.46
N ALA A 245 -23.15 -3.47 1.44
CA ALA A 245 -21.83 -3.22 0.83
C ALA A 245 -21.15 -1.98 1.43
N GLY A 246 -21.48 -1.61 2.68
CA GLY A 246 -20.83 -0.54 3.40
C GLY A 246 -20.91 0.83 2.73
N HIS A 247 -19.81 1.57 2.71
CA HIS A 247 -19.77 2.96 2.22
C HIS A 247 -20.03 3.09 0.72
N HIS A 248 -19.81 2.06 -0.09
CA HIS A 248 -19.96 2.09 -1.54
C HIS A 248 -21.29 1.50 -2.05
N VAL A 249 -22.28 1.20 -1.16
CA VAL A 249 -23.59 0.63 -1.51
C VAL A 249 -24.27 1.38 -2.65
N GLU A 250 -24.22 2.71 -2.63
CA GLU A 250 -24.92 3.57 -3.59
C GLU A 250 -24.06 3.88 -4.85
N TYR A 251 -22.80 3.42 -4.88
CA TYR A 251 -21.90 3.65 -5.99
C TYR A 251 -22.01 2.55 -7.04
N SER A 252 -22.04 2.94 -8.32
CA SER A 252 -22.10 2.02 -9.45
C SER A 252 -21.11 2.42 -10.55
N GLY A 253 -20.86 1.51 -11.49
CA GLY A 253 -20.03 1.77 -12.68
C GLY A 253 -18.62 2.25 -12.32
N PHE A 254 -18.17 3.30 -13.00
CA PHE A 254 -16.82 3.83 -12.84
C PHE A 254 -16.53 4.39 -11.44
N ALA A 255 -17.51 5.02 -10.78
CA ALA A 255 -17.33 5.56 -9.44
C ALA A 255 -17.04 4.48 -8.39
N PHE A 256 -17.67 3.30 -8.50
CA PHE A 256 -17.35 2.12 -7.71
C PHE A 256 -15.93 1.60 -8.03
N ALA A 257 -15.57 1.57 -9.33
CA ALA A 257 -14.25 1.10 -9.75
C ALA A 257 -13.09 1.91 -9.12
N LEU A 258 -13.28 3.22 -8.89
CA LEU A 258 -12.27 4.08 -8.28
C LEU A 258 -11.96 3.68 -6.83
N PHE A 259 -12.96 3.30 -6.02
CA PHE A 259 -12.73 2.78 -4.66
C PHE A 259 -11.97 1.45 -4.68
N PHE A 260 -12.40 0.54 -5.54
CA PHE A 260 -11.72 -0.75 -5.71
C PHE A 260 -10.27 -0.57 -6.15
N LEU A 261 -10.02 0.33 -7.11
CA LEU A 261 -8.67 0.65 -7.58
C LEU A 261 -7.81 1.21 -6.44
N ALA A 262 -8.35 2.14 -5.65
CA ALA A 262 -7.66 2.73 -4.50
C ALA A 262 -7.27 1.65 -3.48
N GLU A 263 -8.19 0.76 -3.13
CA GLU A 263 -7.96 -0.31 -2.15
C GLU A 263 -6.83 -1.26 -2.59
N TYR A 264 -6.82 -1.72 -3.86
CA TYR A 264 -5.76 -2.57 -4.37
C TYR A 264 -4.41 -1.85 -4.45
N ILE A 265 -4.40 -0.56 -4.81
CA ILE A 265 -3.18 0.25 -4.80
C ILE A 265 -2.63 0.36 -3.38
N PHE A 266 -3.49 0.59 -2.37
CA PHE A 266 -3.07 0.59 -0.97
C PHE A 266 -2.51 -0.76 -0.53
N MET A 267 -3.09 -1.85 -0.94
CA MET A 267 -2.57 -3.19 -0.62
C MET A 267 -1.16 -3.39 -1.20
N ILE A 268 -0.92 -2.96 -2.44
CA ILE A 268 0.41 -3.00 -3.06
C ILE A 268 1.37 -2.04 -2.35
N LEU A 269 0.91 -0.84 -1.97
CA LEU A 269 1.70 0.14 -1.22
C LEU A 269 2.17 -0.42 0.13
N ILE A 270 1.28 -1.05 0.88
CA ILE A 270 1.62 -1.69 2.16
C ILE A 270 2.60 -2.86 1.95
N ALA A 271 2.45 -3.64 0.87
CA ALA A 271 3.44 -4.66 0.54
C ALA A 271 4.83 -4.06 0.25
N ALA A 272 4.89 -2.91 -0.43
CA ALA A 272 6.12 -2.16 -0.65
C ALA A 272 6.72 -1.64 0.68
N LEU A 273 5.89 -1.04 1.54
CA LEU A 273 6.30 -0.58 2.87
C LEU A 273 6.82 -1.72 3.73
N THR A 274 6.14 -2.86 3.76
CA THR A 274 6.61 -4.06 4.47
C THR A 274 7.99 -4.49 3.99
N SER A 275 8.19 -4.49 2.67
CA SER A 275 9.48 -4.84 2.06
C SER A 275 10.58 -3.86 2.47
N LEU A 276 10.33 -2.55 2.43
CA LEU A 276 11.32 -1.51 2.75
C LEU A 276 11.65 -1.46 4.24
N MET A 277 10.64 -1.51 5.09
CA MET A 277 10.80 -1.30 6.54
C MET A 277 11.34 -2.54 7.26
N PHE A 278 10.93 -3.74 6.84
CA PHE A 278 11.23 -4.97 7.59
C PHE A 278 12.04 -5.99 6.81
N LEU A 279 11.88 -6.08 5.48
CA LEU A 279 12.49 -7.14 4.68
C LEU A 279 13.71 -6.67 3.85
N GLY A 280 14.29 -5.53 4.17
CA GLY A 280 15.50 -5.03 3.51
C GLY A 280 15.28 -4.50 2.09
N GLY A 281 14.06 -4.14 1.68
CA GLY A 281 13.78 -3.50 0.39
C GLY A 281 14.37 -4.27 -0.80
N TRP A 282 15.23 -3.61 -1.57
CA TRP A 282 15.92 -4.17 -2.75
C TRP A 282 17.17 -5.01 -2.42
N LEU A 283 17.53 -5.19 -1.13
CA LEU A 283 18.66 -6.02 -0.75
C LEU A 283 18.40 -7.48 -1.09
N SER A 284 19.45 -8.18 -1.57
CA SER A 284 19.38 -9.61 -1.84
C SER A 284 19.29 -10.41 -0.54
N PRO A 285 18.47 -11.48 -0.48
CA PRO A 285 18.48 -12.43 0.62
C PRO A 285 19.71 -13.35 0.61
N PHE A 286 20.48 -13.36 -0.48
CA PHE A 286 21.64 -14.22 -0.66
C PHE A 286 22.96 -13.45 -0.49
N PRO A 287 24.02 -14.12 -0.06
CA PRO A 287 25.33 -13.49 0.07
C PRO A 287 25.84 -12.95 -1.27
N GLN A 288 26.56 -11.84 -1.25
CA GLN A 288 27.16 -11.25 -2.46
C GLN A 288 28.10 -12.18 -3.22
N SER A 289 28.67 -13.20 -2.54
CA SER A 289 29.50 -14.23 -3.16
C SER A 289 28.81 -15.07 -4.24
N TRP A 290 27.47 -15.05 -4.31
CA TRP A 290 26.68 -15.79 -5.30
C TRP A 290 26.51 -15.05 -6.64
N GLY A 291 27.32 -14.04 -6.93
CA GLY A 291 27.33 -13.29 -8.18
C GLY A 291 26.03 -12.51 -8.41
N PHE A 292 25.42 -12.66 -9.59
CA PHE A 292 24.24 -11.87 -10.00
C PHE A 292 23.03 -11.97 -9.04
N ILE A 293 22.85 -13.14 -8.40
CA ILE A 293 21.74 -13.35 -7.45
C ILE A 293 22.00 -12.62 -6.13
N GLY A 294 23.26 -12.44 -5.73
CA GLY A 294 23.66 -11.73 -4.52
C GLY A 294 23.63 -10.20 -4.63
N THR A 295 23.49 -9.65 -5.84
CA THR A 295 23.50 -8.20 -6.04
C THR A 295 22.17 -7.56 -5.64
N PRO A 296 22.17 -6.41 -4.91
CA PRO A 296 20.96 -5.62 -4.65
C PRO A 296 20.31 -5.16 -5.96
N SER A 297 19.02 -5.38 -6.12
CA SER A 297 18.30 -4.99 -7.34
C SER A 297 16.79 -4.79 -7.08
N ALA A 298 16.14 -4.01 -7.94
CA ALA A 298 14.69 -3.84 -7.91
C ALA A 298 13.93 -5.18 -8.02
N PHE A 299 14.51 -6.19 -8.66
CA PHE A 299 13.94 -7.53 -8.75
C PHE A 299 13.63 -8.12 -7.37
N TRP A 300 14.56 -8.01 -6.40
CA TRP A 300 14.35 -8.52 -5.04
C TRP A 300 13.23 -7.78 -4.31
N MET A 301 13.09 -6.48 -4.54
CA MET A 301 11.97 -5.72 -4.00
C MET A 301 10.63 -6.26 -4.52
N PHE A 302 10.50 -6.46 -5.84
CA PHE A 302 9.28 -7.01 -6.43
C PHE A 302 8.97 -8.43 -5.94
N VAL A 303 9.98 -9.30 -5.77
CA VAL A 303 9.80 -10.65 -5.22
C VAL A 303 9.27 -10.60 -3.79
N LYS A 304 9.81 -9.74 -2.94
CA LYS A 304 9.33 -9.56 -1.56
C LYS A 304 7.92 -8.98 -1.51
N MET A 305 7.63 -7.98 -2.34
CA MET A 305 6.28 -7.43 -2.47
C MET A 305 5.29 -8.52 -2.90
N ALA A 306 5.65 -9.34 -3.90
CA ALA A 306 4.81 -10.45 -4.36
C ALA A 306 4.58 -11.50 -3.25
N ALA A 307 5.59 -11.80 -2.44
CA ALA A 307 5.46 -12.71 -1.30
C ALA A 307 4.48 -12.16 -0.24
N VAL A 308 4.55 -10.85 0.08
CA VAL A 308 3.62 -10.20 1.00
C VAL A 308 2.21 -10.17 0.41
N LEU A 309 2.04 -9.86 -0.88
CA LEU A 309 0.74 -9.90 -1.55
C LEU A 309 0.15 -11.32 -1.54
N TYR A 310 0.97 -12.34 -1.81
CA TYR A 310 0.52 -13.74 -1.72
C TYR A 310 0.06 -14.08 -0.29
N TRP A 311 0.76 -13.61 0.75
CA TRP A 311 0.36 -13.77 2.14
C TRP A 311 -1.00 -13.11 2.42
N TYR A 312 -1.30 -11.93 1.86
CA TYR A 312 -2.64 -11.30 1.93
C TYR A 312 -3.73 -12.21 1.35
N LEU A 313 -3.47 -12.77 0.16
CA LEU A 313 -4.42 -13.67 -0.50
C LEU A 313 -4.65 -14.95 0.30
N TRP A 314 -3.58 -15.47 0.91
CA TRP A 314 -3.65 -16.68 1.74
C TRP A 314 -4.46 -16.44 3.01
N ILE A 315 -4.24 -15.34 3.72
CA ILE A 315 -5.01 -14.95 4.91
C ILE A 315 -6.50 -14.80 4.55
N ARG A 316 -6.81 -14.13 3.46
CA ARG A 316 -8.19 -13.95 3.00
C ARG A 316 -8.90 -15.28 2.77
N ALA A 317 -8.21 -16.29 2.28
CA ALA A 317 -8.78 -17.59 1.98
C ALA A 317 -8.91 -18.51 3.21
N THR A 318 -8.12 -18.27 4.28
CA THR A 318 -8.01 -19.18 5.42
C THR A 318 -8.75 -18.71 6.67
N PHE A 319 -8.74 -17.41 6.95
CA PHE A 319 -9.33 -16.89 8.18
C PHE A 319 -10.80 -16.49 8.00
N PRO A 320 -11.67 -16.81 8.98
CA PRO A 320 -13.04 -16.32 8.99
C PRO A 320 -13.05 -14.82 9.29
N ARG A 321 -14.11 -14.13 8.88
CA ARG A 321 -14.33 -12.71 9.16
C ARG A 321 -14.53 -12.48 10.66
N TYR A 322 -13.87 -11.46 11.21
CA TYR A 322 -14.08 -11.02 12.59
C TYR A 322 -15.26 -10.05 12.68
N ARG A 323 -15.89 -10.03 13.85
CA ARG A 323 -16.96 -9.08 14.16
C ARG A 323 -16.37 -7.72 14.54
N TYR A 324 -17.10 -6.61 14.28
CA TYR A 324 -16.63 -5.24 14.51
C TYR A 324 -16.11 -5.00 15.95
N ASP A 325 -16.85 -5.48 16.96
CA ASP A 325 -16.45 -5.36 18.37
C ASP A 325 -15.14 -6.09 18.70
N GLN A 326 -14.90 -7.24 18.08
CA GLN A 326 -13.65 -8.00 18.22
C GLN A 326 -12.47 -7.25 17.58
N ILE A 327 -12.68 -6.68 16.40
CA ILE A 327 -11.67 -5.90 15.67
C ILE A 327 -11.28 -4.68 16.51
N MET A 328 -12.25 -3.90 16.97
CA MET A 328 -11.97 -2.72 17.80
C MET A 328 -11.28 -3.08 19.12
N ARG A 329 -11.69 -4.19 19.74
CA ARG A 329 -11.04 -4.68 20.98
C ARG A 329 -9.59 -5.11 20.72
N LEU A 330 -9.32 -5.80 19.60
CA LEU A 330 -7.98 -6.20 19.22
C LEU A 330 -7.07 -4.98 19.01
N GLY A 331 -7.52 -3.98 18.25
CA GLY A 331 -6.77 -2.75 18.02
C GLY A 331 -6.43 -2.02 19.31
N TRP A 332 -7.47 -1.61 20.05
CA TRP A 332 -7.30 -0.75 21.23
C TRP A 332 -6.73 -1.45 22.47
N LYS A 333 -7.11 -2.69 22.73
CA LYS A 333 -6.70 -3.40 23.97
C LYS A 333 -5.45 -4.26 23.83
N VAL A 334 -5.04 -4.60 22.58
CA VAL A 334 -3.92 -5.50 22.34
C VAL A 334 -2.83 -4.83 21.53
N LEU A 335 -3.12 -4.41 20.30
CA LEU A 335 -2.07 -3.96 19.39
C LEU A 335 -1.48 -2.60 19.78
N ILE A 336 -2.30 -1.63 20.12
CA ILE A 336 -1.83 -0.30 20.53
C ILE A 336 -0.98 -0.38 21.81
N PRO A 337 -1.42 -1.03 22.92
CA PRO A 337 -0.59 -1.17 24.12
C PRO A 337 0.72 -1.92 23.85
N ILE A 338 0.71 -2.99 23.05
CA ILE A 338 1.93 -3.71 22.66
C ILE A 338 2.86 -2.78 21.87
N GLY A 339 2.33 -2.01 20.93
CA GLY A 339 3.12 -1.05 20.14
C GLY A 339 3.83 -0.04 21.02
N PHE A 340 3.12 0.62 21.94
CA PHE A 340 3.72 1.60 22.85
C PHE A 340 4.71 0.97 23.83
N ALA A 341 4.40 -0.20 24.39
CA ALA A 341 5.35 -0.92 25.25
C ALA A 341 6.63 -1.28 24.49
N TYR A 342 6.51 -1.67 23.22
CA TYR A 342 7.66 -2.04 22.40
C TYR A 342 8.53 -0.85 22.01
N ILE A 343 7.97 0.35 21.82
CA ILE A 343 8.75 1.59 21.65
C ILE A 343 9.68 1.81 22.85
N VAL A 344 9.16 1.65 24.07
CA VAL A 344 9.98 1.77 25.27
C VAL A 344 11.07 0.69 25.34
N ILE A 345 10.71 -0.56 25.05
CA ILE A 345 11.66 -1.69 25.05
C ILE A 345 12.80 -1.44 24.05
N VAL A 346 12.47 -1.04 22.82
CA VAL A 346 13.48 -0.74 21.79
C VAL A 346 14.34 0.45 22.19
N GLY A 347 13.76 1.50 22.78
CA GLY A 347 14.50 2.65 23.29
C GLY A 347 15.52 2.27 24.36
N VAL A 348 15.14 1.47 25.35
CA VAL A 348 16.02 0.94 26.39
C VAL A 348 17.09 0.03 25.78
N TRP A 349 16.73 -0.81 24.82
CA TRP A 349 17.68 -1.71 24.16
C TRP A 349 18.74 -0.95 23.37
N MET A 350 18.39 0.12 22.68
CA MET A 350 19.32 0.96 21.94
C MET A 350 20.37 1.65 22.84
N ILE A 351 19.99 2.01 24.08
CA ILE A 351 20.90 2.64 25.06
C ILE A 351 21.78 1.59 25.76
N SER A 352 21.35 0.33 25.80
CA SER A 352 22.07 -0.75 26.48
C SER A 352 23.36 -1.14 25.76
N PRO A 353 24.33 -1.75 26.47
CA PRO A 353 25.56 -2.29 25.84
C PRO A 353 25.29 -3.46 24.88
N LEU A 354 24.08 -4.05 24.92
CA LEU A 354 23.62 -5.13 24.03
C LEU A 354 22.99 -4.61 22.73
N ASN A 355 23.24 -3.35 22.36
CA ASN A 355 22.72 -2.75 21.15
C ASN A 355 23.24 -3.49 19.91
N LEU A 356 22.33 -4.07 19.13
CA LEU A 356 22.60 -4.82 17.92
C LEU A 356 22.87 -3.95 16.69
N TRP A 357 22.59 -2.65 16.78
CA TRP A 357 22.65 -1.70 15.66
C TRP A 357 23.79 -0.67 15.80
N LYS A 358 24.71 -0.89 16.72
CA LYS A 358 25.95 -0.10 16.88
C LYS A 358 26.98 -0.44 15.84
#